data_5c13255d4cf60505e14b92b9b9be9f0f
#
_entry.id   5c13255d4cf60505e14b92b9b9be9f0f
#
_cell.length_a   1.000
_cell.length_b   1.000
_cell.length_c   1.000
_cell.angle_alpha   90.00
_cell.angle_beta   90.00
_cell.angle_gamma   90.00
#
_symmetry.space_group_name_H-M   'P 1'
#
loop_
_entity.id
_entity.type
_entity.pdbx_description
1 polymer ?
#
loop_
_entity_poly.entity_id
_entity_poly.type
_entity_poly.pdbx_seq_one_letter_code
_entity_poly.pdbx_strand_id
1 'polypeptide(L)'
;MNKKLYSLLSVFLMTIVMAAPVSAGGAVKLSGVSFRLGSLIADGTLSGLGNADVSVVIDASGIPAITCVNFGGNEVPGQSYPKVAASGTQFLDGDSPVRKNGKSPFGVETVDPETIPWDEAGCPSSNWIGHIAFIFWEDATISVYDASTQALLLQREYDCKTTLTSVSCTPK
;
A
#
# COMPACT_ATOMS: atom_id res chain seq x y z
N MET A 1 41.85 -63.30 -15.47
CA MET A 1 42.55 -61.99 -15.26
C MET A 1 41.53 -60.90 -15.37
N ASN A 2 41.08 -60.38 -14.23
CA ASN A 2 39.98 -59.35 -14.13
C ASN A 2 40.63 -58.02 -13.88
N LYS A 3 40.52 -57.09 -14.86
CA LYS A 3 40.88 -55.68 -14.68
C LYS A 3 39.62 -54.88 -14.29
N LYS A 4 39.55 -54.44 -13.02
CA LYS A 4 38.52 -53.52 -12.52
C LYS A 4 38.84 -52.14 -12.99
N LEU A 5 37.97 -51.58 -13.81
CA LEU A 5 38.00 -50.18 -14.25
C LEU A 5 37.27 -49.32 -13.20
N TYR A 6 37.99 -48.52 -12.44
CA TYR A 6 37.42 -47.52 -11.53
C TYR A 6 37.14 -46.24 -12.32
N SER A 7 35.85 -46.00 -12.57
CA SER A 7 35.38 -44.72 -13.12
C SER A 7 35.32 -43.70 -11.98
N LEU A 8 36.21 -42.73 -12.00
CA LEU A 8 36.21 -41.57 -11.12
C LEU A 8 35.16 -40.55 -11.64
N LEU A 9 33.96 -40.55 -11.06
CA LEU A 9 32.94 -39.57 -11.32
C LEU A 9 33.29 -38.30 -10.51
N SER A 10 33.92 -37.32 -11.15
CA SER A 10 34.24 -36.02 -10.57
C SER A 10 32.97 -35.18 -10.56
N VAL A 11 32.30 -35.08 -9.39
CA VAL A 11 31.16 -34.18 -9.17
C VAL A 11 31.72 -32.79 -9.02
N PHE A 12 31.59 -31.99 -10.09
CA PHE A 12 31.91 -30.55 -10.07
C PHE A 12 30.75 -29.81 -9.37
N LEU A 13 30.89 -29.55 -8.07
CA LEU A 13 29.94 -28.75 -7.29
C LEU A 13 30.09 -27.29 -7.68
N MET A 14 29.26 -26.84 -8.63
CA MET A 14 29.22 -25.45 -9.07
C MET A 14 28.49 -24.62 -8.00
N THR A 15 29.20 -24.00 -7.07
CA THR A 15 28.68 -23.06 -6.11
C THR A 15 28.29 -21.77 -6.85
N ILE A 16 26.99 -21.60 -7.10
CA ILE A 16 26.44 -20.34 -7.59
C ILE A 16 26.46 -19.37 -6.41
N VAL A 17 27.46 -18.50 -6.38
CA VAL A 17 27.49 -17.34 -5.48
C VAL A 17 26.47 -16.33 -6.04
N MET A 18 25.26 -16.31 -5.48
CA MET A 18 24.32 -15.22 -5.73
C MET A 18 24.90 -13.97 -5.06
N ALA A 19 25.57 -13.11 -5.83
CA ALA A 19 25.91 -11.78 -5.40
C ALA A 19 24.60 -10.99 -5.25
N ALA A 20 24.17 -10.76 -4.01
CA ALA A 20 23.11 -9.80 -3.74
C ALA A 20 23.56 -8.42 -4.25
N PRO A 21 22.74 -7.67 -4.97
CA PRO A 21 23.07 -6.31 -5.38
C PRO A 21 23.30 -5.47 -4.12
N VAL A 22 24.52 -5.02 -3.92
CA VAL A 22 24.84 -4.04 -2.88
C VAL A 22 24.27 -2.72 -3.37
N SER A 23 23.07 -2.37 -2.92
CA SER A 23 22.55 -1.01 -3.07
C SER A 23 23.46 -0.06 -2.30
N ALA A 24 24.26 0.73 -3.02
CA ALA A 24 25.10 1.78 -2.46
C ALA A 24 24.30 3.01 -1.98
N GLY A 25 22.99 2.88 -1.80
CA GLY A 25 22.11 3.90 -1.23
C GLY A 25 22.03 3.73 0.28
N GLY A 26 22.13 4.85 1.04
CA GLY A 26 21.82 4.85 2.47
C GLY A 26 20.42 4.31 2.72
N ALA A 27 20.13 3.84 3.96
CA ALA A 27 18.80 3.34 4.31
C ALA A 27 17.71 4.39 3.97
N VAL A 28 16.68 3.98 3.25
CA VAL A 28 15.52 4.84 2.94
C VAL A 28 14.85 5.25 4.24
N LYS A 29 14.56 6.54 4.37
CA LYS A 29 13.91 7.12 5.57
C LYS A 29 12.66 7.88 5.17
N LEU A 30 11.64 7.74 5.98
CA LEU A 30 10.37 8.43 5.88
C LEU A 30 10.26 9.46 7.00
N SER A 31 9.87 10.69 6.68
CA SER A 31 9.75 11.79 7.65
C SER A 31 8.60 12.74 7.32
N GLY A 32 8.07 13.42 8.35
CA GLY A 32 7.04 14.43 8.20
C GLY A 32 5.73 13.88 7.62
N VAL A 33 5.36 12.65 7.96
CA VAL A 33 4.12 12.04 7.46
C VAL A 33 2.93 12.71 8.10
N SER A 34 1.97 13.09 7.28
CA SER A 34 0.66 13.59 7.68
C SER A 34 -0.43 12.94 6.84
N PHE A 35 -1.63 12.83 7.41
CA PHE A 35 -2.78 12.24 6.74
C PHE A 35 -3.91 13.24 6.63
N ARG A 36 -4.65 13.19 5.53
CA ARG A 36 -5.82 14.05 5.26
C ARG A 36 -7.03 13.21 4.90
N LEU A 37 -8.22 13.72 5.25
CA LEU A 37 -9.51 13.11 4.93
C LEU A 37 -9.91 13.31 3.46
N GLY A 38 -10.86 12.54 3.06
CA GLY A 38 -11.39 12.28 1.75
C GLY A 38 -11.14 10.83 1.47
N SER A 39 -10.74 10.46 0.26
CA SER A 39 -9.83 9.33 0.09
C SER A 39 -8.62 9.56 1.01
N LEU A 40 -8.11 8.54 1.70
CA LEU A 40 -7.01 8.76 2.63
C LEU A 40 -5.77 9.22 1.88
N ILE A 41 -5.32 10.44 2.11
CA ILE A 41 -4.13 11.01 1.50
C ILE A 41 -3.01 11.01 2.53
N ALA A 42 -1.88 10.39 2.20
CA ALA A 42 -0.66 10.46 3.00
C ALA A 42 0.38 11.33 2.29
N ASP A 43 0.78 12.42 2.94
CA ASP A 43 1.86 13.30 2.50
C ASP A 43 3.11 13.06 3.35
N GLY A 44 4.30 13.24 2.77
CA GLY A 44 5.55 13.09 3.52
C GLY A 44 6.78 13.34 2.67
N THR A 45 7.93 13.00 3.23
CA THR A 45 9.22 13.13 2.55
C THR A 45 10.03 11.86 2.70
N LEU A 46 10.50 11.32 1.59
CA LEU A 46 11.47 10.24 1.53
C LEU A 46 12.88 10.81 1.40
N SER A 47 13.86 10.12 1.99
CA SER A 47 15.28 10.44 1.85
C SER A 47 16.11 9.16 1.78
N GLY A 48 17.34 9.25 1.25
CA GLY A 48 18.22 8.09 1.06
C GLY A 48 17.96 7.30 -0.23
N LEU A 49 17.12 7.83 -1.14
CA LEU A 49 16.75 7.16 -2.40
C LEU A 49 17.86 7.24 -3.48
N GLY A 50 18.87 8.11 -3.33
CA GLY A 50 19.80 8.38 -4.43
C GLY A 50 19.03 8.89 -5.66
N ASN A 51 19.29 8.29 -6.83
CA ASN A 51 18.58 8.56 -8.09
C ASN A 51 17.63 7.41 -8.48
N ALA A 52 17.30 6.51 -7.55
CA ALA A 52 16.43 5.39 -7.85
C ALA A 52 14.99 5.84 -8.06
N ASP A 53 14.33 5.30 -9.08
CA ASP A 53 12.89 5.40 -9.24
C ASP A 53 12.21 4.55 -8.18
N VAL A 54 11.18 5.08 -7.54
CA VAL A 54 10.44 4.35 -6.50
C VAL A 54 8.94 4.48 -6.67
N SER A 55 8.23 3.46 -6.20
CA SER A 55 6.77 3.50 -6.04
C SER A 55 6.44 3.60 -4.56
N VAL A 56 5.65 4.60 -4.20
CA VAL A 56 5.07 4.76 -2.86
C VAL A 56 3.65 4.22 -2.91
N VAL A 57 3.37 3.23 -2.07
CA VAL A 57 2.05 2.61 -1.96
C VAL A 57 1.47 2.93 -0.59
N ILE A 58 0.21 3.35 -0.56
CA ILE A 58 -0.61 3.40 0.64
C ILE A 58 -1.64 2.28 0.59
N ASP A 59 -1.70 1.47 1.62
CA ASP A 59 -2.78 0.51 1.88
C ASP A 59 -3.47 0.93 3.17
N ALA A 60 -4.78 1.06 3.14
CA ALA A 60 -5.56 1.50 4.30
C ALA A 60 -6.80 0.63 4.47
N SER A 61 -7.29 0.56 5.70
CA SER A 61 -8.54 -0.12 6.00
C SER A 61 -9.34 0.63 7.06
N GLY A 62 -10.66 0.52 6.98
CA GLY A 62 -11.54 1.24 7.89
C GLY A 62 -12.99 0.78 7.81
N ILE A 63 -13.84 1.40 8.61
CA ILE A 63 -15.27 1.10 8.69
C ILE A 63 -16.04 2.13 7.85
N PRO A 64 -16.81 1.70 6.83
CA PRO A 64 -17.57 2.61 5.99
C PRO A 64 -18.88 3.06 6.64
N ALA A 65 -19.27 4.30 6.41
CA ALA A 65 -20.64 4.76 6.58
C ALA A 65 -21.41 4.46 5.29
N ILE A 66 -22.43 3.59 5.36
CA ILE A 66 -23.13 3.06 4.21
C ILE A 66 -24.56 3.58 4.14
N THR A 67 -24.97 4.00 2.95
CA THR A 67 -26.37 4.27 2.60
C THR A 67 -26.81 3.26 1.56
N CYS A 68 -27.86 2.49 1.84
CA CYS A 68 -28.48 1.58 0.88
C CYS A 68 -29.43 2.36 -0.04
N VAL A 69 -29.26 2.21 -1.34
CA VAL A 69 -30.11 2.85 -2.37
C VAL A 69 -30.71 1.79 -3.27
N ASN A 70 -32.00 1.87 -3.58
CA ASN A 70 -32.66 0.97 -4.54
C ASN A 70 -32.83 1.63 -5.91
N PHE A 71 -33.26 0.84 -6.91
CA PHE A 71 -33.53 1.35 -8.26
C PHE A 71 -34.62 2.41 -8.35
N GLY A 72 -35.47 2.55 -7.33
CA GLY A 72 -36.48 3.60 -7.22
C GLY A 72 -35.96 4.88 -6.56
N GLY A 73 -34.68 4.94 -6.18
CA GLY A 73 -34.07 6.08 -5.50
C GLY A 73 -34.44 6.20 -4.02
N ASN A 74 -35.04 5.17 -3.40
CA ASN A 74 -35.27 5.18 -1.95
C ASN A 74 -33.93 4.90 -1.23
N GLU A 75 -33.73 5.57 -0.10
CA GLU A 75 -32.53 5.49 0.70
C GLU A 75 -32.84 5.03 2.11
N VAL A 76 -32.02 4.15 2.66
CA VAL A 76 -32.02 3.73 4.06
C VAL A 76 -30.58 3.52 4.55
N PRO A 77 -30.28 3.69 5.85
CA PRO A 77 -28.97 3.34 6.37
C PRO A 77 -28.64 1.86 6.18
N GLY A 78 -27.41 1.54 5.81
CA GLY A 78 -26.90 0.17 5.88
C GLY A 78 -26.85 -0.33 7.31
N GLN A 79 -27.07 -1.63 7.51
CA GLN A 79 -27.11 -2.23 8.86
C GLN A 79 -25.88 -3.09 9.17
N SER A 80 -25.04 -3.32 8.20
CA SER A 80 -23.72 -3.96 8.35
C SER A 80 -22.61 -2.95 8.15
N TYR A 81 -21.49 -3.20 8.81
CA TYR A 81 -20.31 -2.32 8.75
C TYR A 81 -19.06 -3.15 8.47
N PRO A 82 -18.96 -3.80 7.30
CA PRO A 82 -17.79 -4.59 6.97
C PRO A 82 -16.57 -3.70 6.87
N LYS A 83 -15.43 -4.17 7.35
CA LYS A 83 -14.17 -3.45 7.16
C LYS A 83 -13.83 -3.44 5.67
N VAL A 84 -13.61 -2.27 5.11
CA VAL A 84 -13.19 -2.09 3.71
C VAL A 84 -11.71 -1.77 3.64
N ALA A 85 -11.08 -2.17 2.53
CA ALA A 85 -9.71 -1.84 2.21
C ALA A 85 -9.66 -0.94 0.97
N ALA A 86 -8.71 -0.01 0.96
CA ALA A 86 -8.41 0.84 -0.17
C ALA A 86 -6.90 0.97 -0.32
N SER A 87 -6.42 1.14 -1.53
CA SER A 87 -5.01 1.32 -1.81
C SER A 87 -4.79 2.41 -2.85
N GLY A 88 -3.57 2.96 -2.87
CA GLY A 88 -3.14 3.92 -3.86
C GLY A 88 -1.65 3.86 -4.10
N THR A 89 -1.21 4.31 -5.26
CA THR A 89 0.20 4.26 -5.64
C THR A 89 0.62 5.57 -6.30
N GLN A 90 1.78 6.07 -5.92
CA GLN A 90 2.44 7.18 -6.57
C GLN A 90 3.84 6.76 -7.04
N PHE A 91 4.13 6.98 -8.31
CA PHE A 91 5.47 6.83 -8.86
C PHE A 91 6.29 8.11 -8.63
N LEU A 92 7.53 7.95 -8.18
CA LEU A 92 8.49 9.04 -7.99
C LEU A 92 9.72 8.77 -8.86
N ASP A 93 9.86 9.60 -9.88
CA ASP A 93 10.99 9.59 -10.81
C ASP A 93 12.28 10.04 -10.10
N GLY A 94 13.35 9.27 -10.28
CA GLY A 94 14.68 9.52 -9.74
C GLY A 94 15.30 10.82 -10.22
N ASP A 95 15.04 11.20 -11.47
CA ASP A 95 15.59 12.38 -12.12
C ASP A 95 14.68 13.62 -11.98
N SER A 96 13.57 13.51 -11.24
CA SER A 96 12.62 14.60 -11.06
C SER A 96 13.26 15.84 -10.43
N PRO A 97 13.04 17.05 -10.99
CA PRO A 97 13.55 18.32 -10.45
C PRO A 97 13.00 18.67 -9.06
N VAL A 98 11.92 17.98 -8.63
CA VAL A 98 11.35 18.13 -7.29
C VAL A 98 12.22 17.46 -6.23
N ARG A 99 13.02 16.46 -6.63
CA ARG A 99 13.97 15.76 -5.76
C ARG A 99 15.18 16.66 -5.51
N LYS A 100 15.32 17.19 -4.29
CA LYS A 100 16.43 18.06 -3.90
C LYS A 100 17.21 17.46 -2.72
N ASN A 101 18.54 17.45 -2.84
CA ASN A 101 19.44 16.96 -1.79
C ASN A 101 19.09 15.54 -1.29
N GLY A 102 18.72 14.63 -2.22
CA GLY A 102 18.34 13.27 -1.88
C GLY A 102 17.01 13.14 -1.13
N LYS A 103 16.19 14.21 -1.11
CA LYS A 103 14.83 14.22 -0.53
C LYS A 103 13.80 14.31 -1.65
N SER A 104 12.76 13.48 -1.57
CA SER A 104 11.63 13.46 -2.48
C SER A 104 10.33 13.62 -1.69
N PRO A 105 9.59 14.70 -1.86
CA PRO A 105 8.23 14.80 -1.31
C PRO A 105 7.32 13.80 -2.04
N PHE A 106 6.32 13.30 -1.35
CA PHE A 106 5.25 12.50 -1.94
C PHE A 106 3.89 12.90 -1.37
N GLY A 107 2.83 12.59 -2.13
CA GLY A 107 1.44 12.72 -1.70
C GLY A 107 0.65 11.63 -2.39
N VAL A 108 0.45 10.48 -1.71
CA VAL A 108 -0.23 9.31 -2.24
C VAL A 108 -1.64 9.24 -1.67
N GLU A 109 -2.62 8.94 -2.53
CA GLU A 109 -4.05 8.90 -2.22
C GLU A 109 -4.61 7.50 -2.46
N THR A 110 -5.49 7.02 -1.56
CA THR A 110 -6.23 5.77 -1.78
C THR A 110 -7.29 5.93 -2.87
N VAL A 111 -7.56 4.86 -3.59
CA VAL A 111 -8.75 4.72 -4.44
C VAL A 111 -9.79 3.98 -3.63
N ASP A 112 -10.78 4.70 -3.15
CA ASP A 112 -11.79 4.16 -2.25
C ASP A 112 -12.86 3.39 -3.03
N PRO A 113 -13.40 2.28 -2.48
CA PRO A 113 -14.56 1.62 -3.05
C PRO A 113 -15.79 2.54 -2.93
N GLU A 114 -16.54 2.68 -4.01
CA GLU A 114 -17.75 3.52 -4.03
C GLU A 114 -18.98 2.76 -3.51
N THR A 115 -18.99 1.44 -3.70
CA THR A 115 -20.15 0.60 -3.40
C THR A 115 -19.75 -0.71 -2.74
N ILE A 116 -20.70 -1.30 -2.01
CA ILE A 116 -20.61 -2.62 -1.39
C ILE A 116 -21.86 -3.41 -1.79
N PRO A 117 -21.77 -4.75 -2.02
CA PRO A 117 -22.92 -5.60 -2.27
C PRO A 117 -23.98 -5.46 -1.17
N TRP A 118 -25.26 -5.60 -1.56
CA TRP A 118 -26.42 -5.38 -0.68
C TRP A 118 -26.40 -6.26 0.58
N ASP A 119 -25.96 -7.50 0.48
CA ASP A 119 -25.87 -8.47 1.57
C ASP A 119 -24.72 -8.13 2.56
N GLU A 120 -23.60 -7.69 2.06
CA GLU A 120 -22.48 -7.21 2.89
C GLU A 120 -22.81 -5.87 3.58
N ALA A 121 -23.51 -4.99 2.87
CA ALA A 121 -23.96 -3.69 3.39
C ALA A 121 -25.09 -3.80 4.41
N GLY A 122 -25.76 -4.98 4.52
CA GLY A 122 -26.94 -5.17 5.33
C GLY A 122 -28.15 -4.40 4.79
N CYS A 123 -28.25 -4.30 3.46
CA CYS A 123 -29.38 -3.67 2.79
C CYS A 123 -30.60 -4.62 2.73
N PRO A 124 -31.85 -4.10 2.58
CA PRO A 124 -33.06 -4.91 2.73
C PRO A 124 -33.22 -6.08 1.74
N SER A 125 -32.69 -5.97 0.52
CA SER A 125 -32.79 -7.03 -0.49
C SER A 125 -31.84 -6.79 -1.66
N SER A 126 -31.75 -7.75 -2.59
CA SER A 126 -30.89 -7.72 -3.78
C SER A 126 -31.18 -6.58 -4.79
N ASN A 127 -32.29 -5.86 -4.61
CA ASN A 127 -32.62 -4.67 -5.42
C ASN A 127 -31.97 -3.39 -4.87
N TRP A 128 -31.18 -3.51 -3.83
CA TRP A 128 -30.45 -2.41 -3.19
C TRP A 128 -28.96 -2.57 -3.42
N ILE A 129 -28.25 -1.44 -3.36
CA ILE A 129 -26.79 -1.39 -3.35
C ILE A 129 -26.34 -0.50 -2.19
N GLY A 130 -25.29 -0.88 -1.51
CA GLY A 130 -24.66 -0.06 -0.47
C GLY A 130 -23.72 0.96 -1.11
N HIS A 131 -24.00 2.26 -0.96
CA HIS A 131 -23.10 3.34 -1.31
C HIS A 131 -22.28 3.74 -0.10
N ILE A 132 -20.97 3.86 -0.26
CA ILE A 132 -20.06 4.35 0.77
C ILE A 132 -20.06 5.87 0.70
N ALA A 133 -20.56 6.50 1.77
CA ALA A 133 -20.55 7.95 1.89
C ALA A 133 -19.24 8.48 2.52
N PHE A 134 -18.62 7.67 3.39
CA PHE A 134 -17.42 8.03 4.14
C PHE A 134 -16.77 6.77 4.71
N ILE A 135 -15.45 6.79 4.93
CA ILE A 135 -14.73 5.71 5.59
C ILE A 135 -14.03 6.24 6.85
N PHE A 136 -14.30 5.60 7.98
CA PHE A 136 -13.58 5.82 9.23
C PHE A 136 -12.33 4.95 9.21
N TRP A 137 -11.21 5.51 8.76
CA TRP A 137 -9.92 4.83 8.66
C TRP A 137 -9.41 4.42 10.05
N GLU A 138 -8.97 3.17 10.18
CA GLU A 138 -8.43 2.58 11.40
C GLU A 138 -6.95 2.23 11.27
N ASP A 139 -6.54 1.76 10.10
CA ASP A 139 -5.18 1.34 9.83
C ASP A 139 -4.69 1.92 8.50
N ALA A 140 -3.41 2.25 8.43
CA ALA A 140 -2.73 2.58 7.18
C ALA A 140 -1.31 2.00 7.18
N THR A 141 -0.84 1.60 6.01
CA THR A 141 0.53 1.15 5.77
C THR A 141 1.11 1.93 4.59
N ILE A 142 2.27 2.53 4.77
CA ILE A 142 3.03 3.15 3.68
C ILE A 142 4.19 2.22 3.35
N SER A 143 4.25 1.76 2.10
CA SER A 143 5.30 0.92 1.56
C SER A 143 6.02 1.63 0.43
N VAL A 144 7.35 1.52 0.38
CA VAL A 144 8.19 2.09 -0.68
C VAL A 144 8.93 0.96 -1.37
N TYR A 145 8.74 0.85 -2.67
CA TYR A 145 9.37 -0.17 -3.50
C TYR A 145 10.32 0.47 -4.50
N ASP A 146 11.43 -0.19 -4.78
CA ASP A 146 12.22 0.09 -5.97
C ASP A 146 11.39 -0.20 -7.21
N ALA A 147 11.24 0.77 -8.11
CA ALA A 147 10.33 0.64 -9.25
C ALA A 147 10.83 -0.36 -10.30
N SER A 148 12.14 -0.59 -10.38
CA SER A 148 12.75 -1.50 -11.36
C SER A 148 12.75 -2.96 -10.90
N THR A 149 13.04 -3.20 -9.62
CA THR A 149 13.21 -4.53 -9.04
C THR A 149 11.99 -5.01 -8.26
N GLN A 150 11.06 -4.10 -7.93
CA GLN A 150 9.93 -4.33 -7.02
C GLN A 150 10.34 -4.75 -5.60
N ALA A 151 11.59 -4.51 -5.23
CA ALA A 151 12.09 -4.79 -3.89
C ALA A 151 11.50 -3.79 -2.89
N LEU A 152 11.03 -4.30 -1.75
CA LEU A 152 10.57 -3.46 -0.64
C LEU A 152 11.79 -2.76 0.00
N LEU A 153 11.79 -1.43 -0.02
CA LEU A 153 12.84 -0.59 0.54
C LEU A 153 12.50 -0.10 1.94
N LEU A 154 11.22 0.15 2.21
CA LEU A 154 10.72 0.62 3.50
C LEU A 154 9.25 0.28 3.64
N GLN A 155 8.84 -0.06 4.87
CA GLN A 155 7.43 -0.17 5.25
C GLN A 155 7.21 0.47 6.62
N ARG A 156 6.09 1.17 6.78
CA ARG A 156 5.68 1.79 8.04
C ARG A 156 4.18 1.64 8.23
N GLU A 157 3.80 1.10 9.37
CA GLU A 157 2.41 0.92 9.77
C GLU A 157 1.95 2.04 10.71
N TYR A 158 0.65 2.35 10.65
CA TYR A 158 0.01 3.41 11.43
C TYR A 158 -1.32 2.93 11.99
N ASP A 159 -1.61 3.31 13.24
CA ASP A 159 -2.95 3.28 13.82
C ASP A 159 -3.63 4.61 13.56
N CYS A 160 -4.79 4.60 12.92
CA CYS A 160 -5.53 5.79 12.54
C CYS A 160 -6.78 5.96 13.41
N LYS A 161 -7.09 7.22 13.72
CA LYS A 161 -8.36 7.63 14.36
C LYS A 161 -9.02 8.66 13.49
N THR A 162 -10.20 8.34 12.96
CA THR A 162 -10.95 9.20 12.06
C THR A 162 -12.19 9.74 12.73
N THR A 163 -12.45 11.02 12.52
CA THR A 163 -13.70 11.72 12.83
C THR A 163 -14.31 12.23 11.54
N LEU A 164 -15.49 12.81 11.57
CA LEU A 164 -16.12 13.42 10.38
C LEU A 164 -15.33 14.57 9.77
N THR A 165 -14.40 15.17 10.50
CA THR A 165 -13.67 16.37 10.09
C THR A 165 -12.16 16.22 10.07
N SER A 166 -11.62 15.12 10.59
CA SER A 166 -10.17 14.93 10.71
C SER A 166 -9.78 13.47 10.77
N VAL A 167 -8.57 13.17 10.34
CA VAL A 167 -7.88 11.89 10.55
C VAL A 167 -6.54 12.17 11.22
N SER A 168 -6.18 11.32 12.18
CA SER A 168 -4.88 11.35 12.86
C SER A 168 -4.34 9.94 12.91
N CYS A 169 -3.16 9.72 12.32
CA CYS A 169 -2.51 8.42 12.33
C CYS A 169 -1.17 8.50 13.07
N THR A 170 -0.90 7.54 13.94
CA THR A 170 0.33 7.43 14.73
C THR A 170 1.10 6.18 14.32
N PRO A 171 2.42 6.24 14.17
CA PRO A 171 3.23 5.04 13.86
C PRO A 171 3.05 3.96 14.94
N LYS A 172 2.98 2.69 14.48
CA LYS A 172 3.02 1.51 15.35
C LYS A 172 4.43 1.20 15.83
#